data_f3cb915987790609221b677bcbdd3a5f
#
_entry.id   f3cb915987790609221b677bcbdd3a5f
#
_cell.length_a   1.000
_cell.length_b   1.000
_cell.length_c   1.000
_cell.angle_alpha   90.00
_cell.angle_beta   90.00
_cell.angle_gamma   90.00
#
_symmetry.space_group_name_H-M   'P 1'
#
loop_
_entity.id
_entity.type
_entity.pdbx_description
1 polymer ?
#
loop_
_entity_poly.entity_id
_entity_poly.type
_entity_poly.pdbx_seq_one_letter_code
_entity_poly.pdbx_strand_id
1 'polypeptide(L)'
;MALFSAAVFIGVSCGLQPLFGQSYGARDAQDLKWYFRAGVLIDLIGSALINIVLLFVGGPICRMFGADAQTLACTVAYMPRYAWGFIIMSVNTLISAYLYSTKRTKQAVILNLCRSFLLDSAIIFAVPAVFGGNAVWLTMGIYEALALLLGVLLVRTSERGGITFR
;
A
#
# COMPACT_ATOMS: atom_id res chain seq x y z
N MET A 1 -7.13 12.03 6.19
CA MET A 1 -7.11 11.59 4.78
C MET A 1 -6.43 10.23 4.61
N ALA A 2 -5.20 10.04 5.12
CA ALA A 2 -4.49 8.75 5.00
C ALA A 2 -5.29 7.55 5.54
N LEU A 3 -5.94 7.69 6.70
CA LEU A 3 -6.77 6.63 7.28
C LEU A 3 -7.96 6.24 6.40
N PHE A 4 -8.58 7.22 5.72
CA PHE A 4 -9.68 6.95 4.80
C PHE A 4 -9.19 6.14 3.58
N SER A 5 -8.07 6.56 2.97
CA SER A 5 -7.47 5.83 1.85
C SER A 5 -7.08 4.40 2.27
N ALA A 6 -6.46 4.26 3.44
CA ALA A 6 -6.10 2.95 3.99
C ALA A 6 -7.33 2.04 4.20
N ALA A 7 -8.42 2.58 4.74
CA ALA A 7 -9.66 1.82 4.96
C ALA A 7 -10.24 1.27 3.66
N VAL A 8 -10.21 2.04 2.56
CA VAL A 8 -10.66 1.59 1.24
C VAL A 8 -9.80 0.42 0.73
N PHE A 9 -8.46 0.56 0.80
CA PHE A 9 -7.54 -0.50 0.33
C PHE A 9 -7.64 -1.77 1.18
N ILE A 10 -7.80 -1.63 2.51
CA ILE A 10 -8.06 -2.76 3.40
C ILE A 10 -9.38 -3.43 3.04
N GLY A 11 -10.42 -2.65 2.75
CA GLY A 11 -11.73 -3.18 2.34
C GLY A 11 -11.65 -4.03 1.06
N VAL A 12 -10.99 -3.53 0.01
CA VAL A 12 -10.76 -4.29 -1.24
C VAL A 12 -9.96 -5.56 -0.95
N SER A 13 -8.88 -5.45 -0.20
CA SER A 13 -8.03 -6.58 0.15
C SER A 13 -8.77 -7.64 0.97
N CYS A 14 -9.60 -7.25 1.95
CA CYS A 14 -10.43 -8.15 2.73
C CYS A 14 -11.49 -8.86 1.86
N GLY A 15 -12.07 -8.15 0.89
CA GLY A 15 -13.02 -8.74 -0.05
C GLY A 15 -12.39 -9.81 -0.96
N LEU A 16 -11.11 -9.68 -1.29
CA LEU A 16 -10.38 -10.62 -2.13
C LEU A 16 -9.79 -11.82 -1.36
N GLN A 17 -9.62 -11.72 -0.04
CA GLN A 17 -9.05 -12.80 0.77
C GLN A 17 -9.79 -14.14 0.63
N PRO A 18 -11.14 -14.21 0.70
CA PRO A 18 -11.86 -15.48 0.53
C PRO A 18 -11.65 -16.08 -0.86
N LEU A 19 -11.58 -15.26 -1.92
CA LEU A 19 -11.32 -15.73 -3.28
C LEU A 19 -9.91 -16.31 -3.42
N PHE A 20 -8.91 -15.65 -2.85
CA PHE A 20 -7.55 -16.21 -2.78
C PHE A 20 -7.50 -17.52 -2.01
N GLY A 21 -8.20 -17.59 -0.86
CA GLY A 21 -8.26 -18.78 -0.02
C GLY A 21 -8.92 -19.97 -0.72
N GLN A 22 -10.04 -19.74 -1.42
CA GLN A 22 -10.75 -20.75 -2.20
C GLN A 22 -9.90 -21.29 -3.34
N SER A 23 -9.36 -20.41 -4.20
CA SER A 23 -8.53 -20.81 -5.34
C SER A 23 -7.26 -21.55 -4.88
N TYR A 24 -6.65 -21.09 -3.78
CA TYR A 24 -5.50 -21.77 -3.20
C TYR A 24 -5.88 -23.15 -2.64
N GLY A 25 -7.03 -23.28 -1.96
CA GLY A 25 -7.54 -24.55 -1.45
C GLY A 25 -7.91 -25.54 -2.56
N ALA A 26 -8.52 -25.03 -3.63
CA ALA A 26 -8.84 -25.81 -4.84
C ALA A 26 -7.60 -26.17 -5.70
N ARG A 27 -6.43 -25.63 -5.38
CA ARG A 27 -5.19 -25.75 -6.17
C ARG A 27 -5.33 -25.19 -7.59
N ASP A 28 -6.22 -24.22 -7.79
CA ASP A 28 -6.40 -23.55 -9.06
C ASP A 28 -5.45 -22.34 -9.16
N ALA A 29 -4.33 -22.57 -9.83
CA ALA A 29 -3.31 -21.53 -10.04
C ALA A 29 -3.76 -20.48 -11.06
N GLN A 30 -4.67 -20.82 -11.97
CA GLN A 30 -5.15 -19.89 -12.99
C GLN A 30 -6.08 -18.86 -12.37
N ASP A 31 -7.07 -19.29 -11.60
CA ASP A 31 -8.00 -18.44 -10.89
C ASP A 31 -7.27 -17.57 -9.85
N LEU A 32 -6.33 -18.16 -9.11
CA LEU A 32 -5.52 -17.43 -8.14
C LEU A 32 -4.75 -16.25 -8.78
N LYS A 33 -4.14 -16.47 -9.94
CA LYS A 33 -3.43 -15.42 -10.70
C LYS A 33 -4.40 -14.39 -11.26
N TRP A 34 -5.56 -14.83 -11.71
CA TRP A 34 -6.59 -13.94 -12.24
C TRP A 34 -7.11 -12.99 -11.17
N TYR A 35 -7.51 -13.52 -10.01
CA TYR A 35 -7.96 -12.69 -8.87
C TYR A 35 -6.88 -11.74 -8.37
N PHE A 36 -5.61 -12.18 -8.33
CA PHE A 36 -4.53 -11.30 -7.94
C PHE A 36 -4.34 -10.13 -8.93
N ARG A 37 -4.36 -10.41 -10.24
CA ARG A 37 -4.25 -9.36 -11.27
C ARG A 37 -5.45 -8.42 -11.25
N ALA A 38 -6.64 -8.96 -11.10
CA ALA A 38 -7.86 -8.16 -10.97
C ALA A 38 -7.79 -7.26 -9.74
N GLY A 39 -7.34 -7.78 -8.59
CA GLY A 39 -7.12 -7.02 -7.38
C GLY A 39 -6.12 -5.87 -7.55
N VAL A 40 -4.96 -6.14 -8.17
CA VAL A 40 -3.98 -5.09 -8.49
C VAL A 40 -4.60 -4.01 -9.36
N LEU A 41 -5.38 -4.38 -10.38
CA LEU A 41 -6.03 -3.41 -11.26
C LEU A 41 -7.06 -2.56 -10.52
N ILE A 42 -7.90 -3.19 -9.70
CA ILE A 42 -8.90 -2.50 -8.86
C ILE A 42 -8.18 -1.52 -7.90
N ASP A 43 -7.12 -1.95 -7.23
CA ASP A 43 -6.36 -1.12 -6.31
C ASP A 43 -5.67 0.05 -7.02
N LEU A 44 -5.08 -0.17 -8.20
CA LEU A 44 -4.47 0.91 -8.99
C LEU A 44 -5.50 1.93 -9.46
N ILE A 45 -6.65 1.50 -9.96
CA ILE A 45 -7.73 2.40 -10.39
C ILE A 45 -8.30 3.13 -9.16
N GLY A 46 -8.61 2.40 -8.09
CA GLY A 46 -9.15 2.98 -6.85
C GLY A 46 -8.19 3.98 -6.21
N SER A 47 -6.90 3.65 -6.13
CA SER A 47 -5.89 4.57 -5.58
C SER A 47 -5.68 5.80 -6.48
N ALA A 48 -5.72 5.66 -7.80
CA ALA A 48 -5.66 6.79 -8.72
C ALA A 48 -6.86 7.72 -8.54
N LEU A 49 -8.08 7.18 -8.43
CA LEU A 49 -9.29 7.96 -8.16
C LEU A 49 -9.20 8.68 -6.81
N ILE A 50 -8.77 7.99 -5.75
CA ILE A 50 -8.56 8.61 -4.43
C ILE A 50 -7.53 9.74 -4.53
N ASN A 51 -6.41 9.54 -5.23
CA ASN A 51 -5.41 10.59 -5.43
C ASN A 51 -5.99 11.80 -6.15
N ILE A 52 -6.76 11.60 -7.21
CA ILE A 52 -7.44 12.68 -7.93
C ILE A 52 -8.36 13.45 -6.98
N VAL A 53 -9.20 12.75 -6.21
CA VAL A 53 -10.09 13.37 -5.22
C VAL A 53 -9.29 14.17 -4.18
N LEU A 54 -8.22 13.61 -3.63
CA LEU A 54 -7.38 14.27 -2.64
C LEU A 54 -6.71 15.54 -3.19
N LEU A 55 -6.28 15.53 -4.45
CA LEU A 55 -5.66 16.70 -5.07
C LEU A 55 -6.67 17.84 -5.28
N PHE A 56 -7.92 17.54 -5.66
CA PHE A 56 -8.94 18.57 -5.94
C PHE A 56 -9.76 18.96 -4.71
N VAL A 57 -10.06 18.02 -3.82
CA VAL A 57 -10.97 18.20 -2.68
C VAL A 57 -10.22 18.27 -1.36
N GLY A 58 -8.92 17.97 -1.34
CA GLY A 58 -8.09 17.98 -0.13
C GLY A 58 -8.08 19.32 0.59
N GLY A 59 -8.00 20.43 -0.14
CA GLY A 59 -8.07 21.78 0.43
C GLY A 59 -9.40 22.07 1.13
N PRO A 60 -10.54 21.94 0.46
CA PRO A 60 -11.87 22.06 1.08
C PRO A 60 -12.05 21.17 2.31
N ILE A 61 -11.63 19.89 2.24
CA ILE A 61 -11.71 18.97 3.38
C ILE A 61 -10.89 19.51 4.57
N CYS A 62 -9.66 19.97 4.36
CA CYS A 62 -8.84 20.56 5.42
C CYS A 62 -9.52 21.77 6.09
N ARG A 63 -10.19 22.61 5.31
CA ARG A 63 -10.96 23.74 5.88
C ARG A 63 -12.12 23.27 6.76
N MET A 64 -12.83 22.22 6.36
CA MET A 64 -13.90 21.63 7.17
C MET A 64 -13.40 21.11 8.53
N PHE A 65 -12.16 20.66 8.59
CA PHE A 65 -11.49 20.23 9.83
C PHE A 65 -10.82 21.38 10.60
N GLY A 66 -11.09 22.63 10.23
CA GLY A 66 -10.59 23.82 10.96
C GLY A 66 -9.12 24.15 10.70
N ALA A 67 -8.55 23.71 9.57
CA ALA A 67 -7.19 24.06 9.20
C ALA A 67 -7.08 25.58 8.96
N ASP A 68 -6.07 26.21 9.57
CA ASP A 68 -5.71 27.59 9.33
C ASP A 68 -5.11 27.80 7.92
N ALA A 69 -4.92 29.05 7.53
CA ALA A 69 -4.42 29.40 6.19
C ALA A 69 -3.02 28.82 5.92
N GLN A 70 -2.16 28.74 6.95
CA GLN A 70 -0.81 28.21 6.82
C GLN A 70 -0.82 26.70 6.61
N THR A 71 -1.60 25.97 7.41
CA THR A 71 -1.79 24.51 7.27
C THR A 71 -2.40 24.15 5.92
N LEU A 72 -3.36 24.96 5.45
CA LEU A 72 -3.97 24.77 4.14
C LEU A 72 -2.95 24.94 3.01
N ALA A 73 -2.15 26.01 3.05
CA ALA A 73 -1.12 26.26 2.05
C ALA A 73 -0.08 25.12 2.01
N CYS A 74 0.38 24.65 3.17
CA CYS A 74 1.27 23.49 3.27
C CYS A 74 0.62 22.22 2.68
N THR A 75 -0.65 21.96 3.02
CA THR A 75 -1.35 20.78 2.52
C THR A 75 -1.44 20.78 1.00
N VAL A 76 -1.87 21.89 0.40
CA VAL A 76 -1.98 22.01 -1.06
C VAL A 76 -0.62 21.86 -1.75
N ALA A 77 0.43 22.45 -1.18
CA ALA A 77 1.77 22.42 -1.76
C ALA A 77 2.42 21.04 -1.72
N TYR A 78 2.19 20.25 -0.66
CA TYR A 78 2.90 18.99 -0.42
C TYR A 78 2.05 17.74 -0.66
N MET A 79 0.71 17.87 -0.75
CA MET A 79 -0.18 16.74 -1.02
C MET A 79 0.24 15.92 -2.24
N PRO A 80 0.62 16.50 -3.40
CA PRO A 80 1.03 15.70 -4.55
C PRO A 80 2.26 14.82 -4.28
N ARG A 81 3.19 15.31 -3.43
CA ARG A 81 4.40 14.56 -3.06
C ARG A 81 4.13 13.41 -2.09
N TYR A 82 3.08 13.53 -1.31
CA TYR A 82 2.66 12.50 -0.36
C TYR A 82 1.73 11.47 -0.99
N ALA A 83 0.83 11.95 -1.86
CA ALA A 83 -0.29 11.16 -2.37
C ALA A 83 0.12 9.98 -3.26
N TRP A 84 1.24 10.07 -4.01
CA TRP A 84 1.71 8.96 -4.84
C TRP A 84 2.01 7.69 -4.02
N GLY A 85 2.38 7.85 -2.75
CA GLY A 85 2.59 6.73 -1.84
C GLY A 85 1.34 5.86 -1.65
N PHE A 86 0.14 6.41 -1.78
CA PHE A 86 -1.10 5.63 -1.68
C PHE A 86 -1.25 4.59 -2.79
N ILE A 87 -0.72 4.87 -3.99
CA ILE A 87 -0.77 3.91 -5.11
C ILE A 87 0.05 2.67 -4.76
N ILE A 88 1.22 2.85 -4.18
CA ILE A 88 2.09 1.74 -3.78
C ILE A 88 1.54 1.04 -2.54
N MET A 89 1.01 1.80 -1.59
CA MET A 89 0.38 1.29 -0.38
C MET A 89 -0.77 0.32 -0.69
N SER A 90 -1.61 0.63 -1.69
CA SER A 90 -2.73 -0.24 -2.06
C SER A 90 -2.23 -1.62 -2.50
N VAL A 91 -1.23 -1.66 -3.38
CA VAL A 91 -0.63 -2.92 -3.85
C VAL A 91 0.05 -3.71 -2.72
N ASN A 92 0.76 -3.02 -1.81
CA ASN A 92 1.37 -3.67 -0.65
C ASN A 92 0.32 -4.31 0.29
N THR A 93 -0.81 -3.65 0.46
CA THR A 93 -1.92 -4.17 1.27
C THR A 93 -2.51 -5.44 0.64
N LEU A 94 -2.68 -5.44 -0.69
CA LEU A 94 -3.13 -6.60 -1.44
C LEU A 94 -2.12 -7.77 -1.37
N ILE A 95 -0.82 -7.49 -1.50
CA ILE A 95 0.23 -8.52 -1.35
C ILE A 95 0.17 -9.16 0.04
N SER A 96 -0.03 -8.36 1.09
CA SER A 96 -0.19 -8.88 2.44
C SER A 96 -1.41 -9.80 2.56
N ALA A 97 -2.56 -9.39 2.01
CA ALA A 97 -3.79 -10.18 1.98
C ALA A 97 -3.59 -11.51 1.22
N TYR A 98 -2.93 -11.47 0.07
CA TYR A 98 -2.57 -12.65 -0.72
C TYR A 98 -1.70 -13.62 0.07
N LEU A 99 -0.64 -13.13 0.73
CA LEU A 99 0.25 -13.96 1.55
C LEU A 99 -0.48 -14.63 2.72
N TYR A 100 -1.38 -13.91 3.41
CA TYR A 100 -2.20 -14.48 4.48
C TYR A 100 -3.13 -15.58 3.95
N SER A 101 -3.82 -15.33 2.84
CA SER A 101 -4.81 -16.27 2.27
C SER A 101 -4.18 -17.52 1.68
N THR A 102 -2.91 -17.45 1.27
CA THR A 102 -2.16 -18.59 0.70
C THR A 102 -1.31 -19.33 1.72
N LYS A 103 -1.65 -19.25 3.02
CA LYS A 103 -0.94 -19.92 4.14
C LYS A 103 0.53 -19.50 4.30
N ARG A 104 0.93 -18.34 3.78
CA ARG A 104 2.27 -17.76 3.87
C ARG A 104 2.35 -16.70 4.97
N THR A 105 1.77 -17.02 6.14
CA THR A 105 1.61 -16.10 7.25
C THR A 105 2.93 -15.53 7.76
N LYS A 106 4.02 -16.33 7.78
CA LYS A 106 5.34 -15.84 8.19
C LYS A 106 5.83 -14.71 7.29
N GLN A 107 5.70 -14.86 5.97
CA GLN A 107 6.09 -13.85 4.99
C GLN A 107 5.22 -12.59 5.11
N ALA A 108 3.91 -12.75 5.31
CA ALA A 108 3.01 -11.63 5.54
C ALA A 108 3.36 -10.84 6.80
N VAL A 109 3.67 -11.54 7.90
CA VAL A 109 4.09 -10.89 9.16
C VAL A 109 5.41 -10.15 8.98
N ILE A 110 6.41 -10.79 8.34
CA ILE A 110 7.70 -10.13 8.05
C ILE A 110 7.48 -8.87 7.21
N LEU A 111 6.70 -8.96 6.14
CA LEU A 111 6.40 -7.81 5.29
C LEU A 111 5.76 -6.66 6.09
N ASN A 112 4.74 -6.96 6.88
CA ASN A 112 4.01 -5.93 7.63
C ASN A 112 4.87 -5.33 8.76
N LEU A 113 5.65 -6.13 9.49
CA LEU A 113 6.56 -5.62 10.51
C LEU A 113 7.68 -4.77 9.91
N CYS A 114 8.30 -5.23 8.82
CA CYS A 114 9.32 -4.44 8.14
C CYS A 114 8.74 -3.13 7.61
N ARG A 115 7.57 -3.18 6.97
CA ARG A 115 6.91 -2.00 6.39
C ARG A 115 6.51 -0.98 7.45
N SER A 116 5.75 -1.41 8.48
CA SER A 116 5.11 -0.49 9.43
C SER A 116 6.01 -0.08 10.59
N PHE A 117 7.10 -0.78 10.83
CA PHE A 117 7.98 -0.48 11.95
C PHE A 117 9.41 -0.13 11.50
N LEU A 118 10.07 -1.03 10.74
CA LEU A 118 11.47 -0.83 10.39
C LEU A 118 11.64 0.24 9.29
N LEU A 119 10.94 0.08 8.16
CA LEU A 119 11.10 0.98 7.02
C LEU A 119 10.50 2.34 7.30
N ASP A 120 9.29 2.41 7.84
CA ASP A 120 8.64 3.68 8.17
C ASP A 120 9.50 4.50 9.15
N SER A 121 9.91 3.90 10.29
CA SER A 121 10.75 4.58 11.27
C SER A 121 12.12 4.98 10.71
N ALA A 122 12.78 4.10 9.96
CA ALA A 122 14.10 4.42 9.39
C ALA A 122 14.03 5.56 8.37
N ILE A 123 13.05 5.52 7.46
CA ILE A 123 12.93 6.47 6.35
C ILE A 123 12.45 7.84 6.83
N ILE A 124 11.54 7.90 7.83
CA ILE A 124 11.05 9.17 8.35
C ILE A 124 12.15 10.00 9.02
N PHE A 125 13.19 9.37 9.55
CA PHE A 125 14.36 10.06 10.11
C PHE A 125 15.46 10.26 9.07
N ALA A 126 15.76 9.25 8.24
CA ALA A 126 16.87 9.29 7.31
C ALA A 126 16.65 10.28 6.15
N VAL A 127 15.46 10.30 5.56
CA VAL A 127 15.20 11.13 4.37
C VAL A 127 15.27 12.63 4.67
N PRO A 128 14.63 13.17 5.73
CA PRO A 128 14.78 14.58 6.06
C PRO A 128 16.21 14.96 6.50
N ALA A 129 16.94 14.05 7.13
CA ALA A 129 18.32 14.30 7.55
C ALA A 129 19.28 14.47 6.35
N VAL A 130 19.03 13.75 5.25
CA VAL A 130 19.88 13.78 4.04
C VAL A 130 19.42 14.85 3.05
N PHE A 131 18.09 14.95 2.82
CA PHE A 131 17.51 15.79 1.76
C PHE A 131 16.85 17.07 2.28
N GLY A 132 16.91 17.32 3.60
CA GLY A 132 16.27 18.48 4.25
C GLY A 132 14.82 18.24 4.65
N GLY A 133 14.31 19.11 5.55
CA GLY A 133 13.01 18.93 6.22
C GLY A 133 11.82 18.77 5.27
N ASN A 134 11.84 19.43 4.11
CA ASN A 134 10.75 19.33 3.13
C ASN A 134 10.64 17.95 2.47
N ALA A 135 11.69 17.12 2.56
CA ALA A 135 11.69 15.76 2.03
C ALA A 135 10.83 14.77 2.86
N VAL A 136 10.40 15.18 4.05
CA VAL A 136 9.48 14.38 4.88
C VAL A 136 8.21 13.97 4.12
N TRP A 137 7.74 14.78 3.19
CA TRP A 137 6.56 14.48 2.39
C TRP A 137 6.75 13.39 1.33
N LEU A 138 7.98 12.99 1.06
CA LEU A 138 8.32 11.88 0.16
C LEU A 138 8.49 10.55 0.89
N THR A 139 8.62 10.58 2.22
CA THR A 139 8.94 9.40 3.01
C THR A 139 7.95 8.26 2.81
N MET A 140 6.64 8.58 2.77
CA MET A 140 5.60 7.59 2.55
C MET A 140 5.81 6.80 1.26
N GLY A 141 6.05 7.47 0.16
CA GLY A 141 6.26 6.80 -1.12
C GLY A 141 7.55 5.98 -1.13
N ILE A 142 8.61 6.47 -0.49
CA ILE A 142 9.91 5.79 -0.44
C ILE A 142 9.82 4.49 0.37
N TYR A 143 9.28 4.52 1.59
CA TYR A 143 9.19 3.29 2.38
C TYR A 143 8.20 2.29 1.79
N GLU A 144 7.10 2.75 1.19
CA GLU A 144 6.17 1.88 0.49
C GLU A 144 6.82 1.23 -0.75
N ALA A 145 7.66 1.96 -1.50
CA ALA A 145 8.40 1.39 -2.63
C ALA A 145 9.39 0.31 -2.17
N LEU A 146 10.12 0.55 -1.09
CA LEU A 146 11.01 -0.46 -0.50
C LEU A 146 10.23 -1.67 0.03
N ALA A 147 9.09 -1.44 0.66
CA ALA A 147 8.19 -2.51 1.10
C ALA A 147 7.64 -3.33 -0.07
N LEU A 148 7.32 -2.68 -1.20
CA LEU A 148 6.88 -3.38 -2.41
C LEU A 148 7.97 -4.29 -2.97
N LEU A 149 9.22 -3.83 -3.02
CA LEU A 149 10.35 -4.66 -3.42
C LEU A 149 10.50 -5.88 -2.50
N LEU A 150 10.42 -5.68 -1.19
CA LEU A 150 10.43 -6.76 -0.20
C LEU A 150 9.26 -7.73 -0.42
N GLY A 151 8.05 -7.21 -0.60
CA GLY A 151 6.84 -8.01 -0.84
C GLY A 151 6.96 -8.89 -2.09
N VAL A 152 7.43 -8.33 -3.20
CA VAL A 152 7.68 -9.09 -4.45
C VAL A 152 8.74 -10.16 -4.24
N LEU A 153 9.81 -9.86 -3.52
CA LEU A 153 10.86 -10.84 -3.19
C LEU A 153 10.30 -11.98 -2.34
N LEU A 154 9.50 -11.67 -1.31
CA LEU A 154 8.88 -12.68 -0.43
C LEU A 154 7.89 -13.57 -1.19
N VAL A 155 7.11 -13.02 -2.12
CA VAL A 155 6.23 -13.82 -2.98
C VAL A 155 7.05 -14.75 -3.86
N ARG A 156 8.06 -14.24 -4.56
CA ARG A 156 8.91 -15.03 -5.47
C ARG A 156 9.70 -16.15 -4.76
N THR A 157 10.28 -15.84 -3.61
CA THR A 157 11.04 -16.84 -2.83
C THR A 157 10.13 -17.93 -2.26
N SER A 158 8.92 -17.55 -1.89
CA SER A 158 7.92 -18.48 -1.38
C SER A 158 7.35 -19.40 -2.48
N GLU A 159 7.30 -18.94 -3.73
CA GLU A 159 6.93 -19.81 -4.88
C GLU A 159 8.01 -20.83 -5.22
N ARG A 160 9.28 -20.49 -4.99
CA ARG A 160 10.40 -21.43 -5.20
C ARG A 160 10.53 -22.51 -4.12
N GLY A 161 10.04 -22.25 -2.90
CA GLY A 161 10.21 -23.12 -1.73
C GLY A 161 9.09 -24.13 -1.45
N GLY A 162 7.97 -24.09 -2.17
CA GLY A 162 6.86 -25.00 -1.91
C GLY A 162 5.67 -24.83 -2.84
N ILE A 163 5.34 -25.91 -3.52
CA ILE A 163 4.21 -26.08 -4.44
C ILE A 163 4.31 -25.15 -5.66
N THR A 164 5.20 -25.47 -6.57
CA THR A 164 5.07 -25.10 -7.97
C THR A 164 3.76 -25.71 -8.46
N PHE A 165 2.74 -24.89 -8.63
CA PHE A 165 1.58 -25.29 -9.42
C PHE A 165 2.07 -25.45 -10.87
N ARG A 166 2.39 -26.72 -11.25
CA ARG A 166 2.55 -27.12 -12.62
C ARG A 166 1.19 -27.19 -13.29
#